data_cc29242eb1d890021a7d9d928bc0864b
#
_entry.id   cc29242eb1d890021a7d9d928bc0864b
#
_cell.length_a   1.000
_cell.length_b   1.000
_cell.length_c   1.000
_cell.angle_alpha   90.00
_cell.angle_beta   90.00
_cell.angle_gamma   90.00
#
_symmetry.space_group_name_H-M   'P 1'
#
loop_
_entity.id
_entity.type
_entity.pdbx_description
1 polymer ?
#
loop_
_entity_poly.entity_id
_entity_poly.type
_entity_poly.pdbx_seq_one_letter_code
_entity_poly.pdbx_strand_id
1 'polypeptide(L)'
;HAEEATVHALDISATALNMARANAERHGVAGRITFHEGDALVALPSAGLFDVIASNPPYIPSSQIESLQIEVRDHDPRLALDGGADGLEFYRSLAGHCLQRLRPDGRLLLEVGDGQAQAVAELILANGGRVLEILPDLNNIERIVVASADNS
;
A
#
# COMPACT_ATOMS: atom_id res chain seq x y z
N HIS A 1 -3.90 -16.55 -12.49
CA HIS A 1 -3.70 -15.47 -13.48
C HIS A 1 -5.00 -14.70 -13.66
N ALA A 2 -5.01 -13.42 -13.32
CA ALA A 2 -6.16 -12.52 -13.49
C ALA A 2 -6.11 -11.90 -14.90
N GLU A 3 -6.41 -12.68 -15.93
CA GLU A 3 -6.30 -12.25 -17.34
C GLU A 3 -7.25 -11.11 -17.69
N GLU A 4 -8.36 -10.96 -16.96
CA GLU A 4 -9.37 -9.91 -17.17
C GLU A 4 -9.25 -8.72 -16.19
N ALA A 5 -8.32 -8.76 -15.26
CA ALA A 5 -8.16 -7.68 -14.30
C ALA A 5 -7.66 -6.38 -14.97
N THR A 6 -8.28 -5.27 -14.61
CA THR A 6 -7.76 -3.93 -14.88
C THR A 6 -7.12 -3.36 -13.62
N VAL A 7 -6.00 -2.66 -13.77
CA VAL A 7 -5.19 -2.18 -12.65
C VAL A 7 -5.03 -0.66 -12.74
N HIS A 8 -5.13 0.01 -11.60
CA HIS A 8 -4.72 1.38 -11.42
C HIS A 8 -3.44 1.38 -10.57
N ALA A 9 -2.33 1.79 -11.15
CA ALA A 9 -1.05 1.95 -10.45
C ALA A 9 -0.86 3.42 -10.10
N LEU A 10 -0.63 3.70 -8.82
CA LEU A 10 -0.44 5.06 -8.31
C LEU A 10 0.91 5.15 -7.61
N ASP A 11 1.68 6.16 -7.98
CA ASP A 11 2.95 6.49 -7.33
C ASP A 11 3.20 8.00 -7.42
N ILE A 12 3.85 8.56 -6.42
CA ILE A 12 4.27 9.97 -6.43
C ILE A 12 5.49 10.21 -7.33
N SER A 13 6.25 9.15 -7.63
CA SER A 13 7.48 9.21 -8.42
C SER A 13 7.20 8.94 -9.90
N ALA A 14 7.31 9.97 -10.73
CA ALA A 14 7.28 9.83 -12.18
C ALA A 14 8.33 8.81 -12.70
N THR A 15 9.49 8.73 -12.06
CA THR A 15 10.55 7.78 -12.42
C THR A 15 10.11 6.35 -12.14
N ALA A 16 9.50 6.08 -10.98
CA ALA A 16 8.96 4.75 -10.65
C ALA A 16 7.84 4.36 -11.63
N LEU A 17 6.94 5.28 -11.97
CA LEU A 17 5.89 5.03 -12.95
C LEU A 17 6.43 4.77 -14.36
N ASN A 18 7.50 5.44 -14.78
CA ASN A 18 8.14 5.17 -16.08
C ASN A 18 8.75 3.77 -16.11
N MET A 19 9.38 3.34 -15.03
CA MET A 19 9.89 1.97 -14.89
C MET A 19 8.75 0.94 -14.89
N ALA A 20 7.67 1.22 -14.18
CA ALA A 20 6.48 0.36 -14.14
C ALA A 20 5.84 0.23 -15.53
N ARG A 21 5.75 1.31 -16.33
CA ARG A 21 5.26 1.28 -17.73
C ARG A 21 6.15 0.39 -18.61
N ALA A 22 7.45 0.58 -18.54
CA ALA A 22 8.40 -0.24 -19.32
C ALA A 22 8.29 -1.74 -18.97
N ASN A 23 8.12 -2.05 -17.68
CA ASN A 23 7.90 -3.42 -17.22
C ASN A 23 6.55 -3.98 -17.74
N ALA A 24 5.48 -3.19 -17.69
CA ALA A 24 4.17 -3.59 -18.19
C ALA A 24 4.18 -3.88 -19.69
N GLU A 25 4.88 -3.07 -20.48
CA GLU A 25 5.09 -3.29 -21.91
C GLU A 25 5.87 -4.59 -22.16
N ARG A 26 6.98 -4.78 -21.43
CA ARG A 26 7.82 -5.98 -21.53
C ARG A 26 7.03 -7.27 -21.25
N HIS A 27 6.07 -7.21 -20.31
CA HIS A 27 5.23 -8.34 -19.94
C HIS A 27 3.91 -8.42 -20.71
N GLY A 28 3.66 -7.53 -21.68
CA GLY A 28 2.46 -7.54 -22.52
C GLY A 28 1.16 -7.21 -21.79
N VAL A 29 1.25 -6.50 -20.64
CA VAL A 29 0.08 -6.16 -19.80
C VAL A 29 -0.24 -4.67 -19.76
N ALA A 30 0.50 -3.84 -20.48
CA ALA A 30 0.35 -2.38 -20.46
C ALA A 30 -1.08 -1.90 -20.78
N GLY A 31 -1.77 -2.59 -21.69
CA GLY A 31 -3.16 -2.26 -22.08
C GLY A 31 -4.20 -2.45 -20.97
N ARG A 32 -3.83 -3.07 -19.85
CA ARG A 32 -4.72 -3.31 -18.70
C ARG A 32 -4.35 -2.46 -17.47
N ILE A 33 -3.31 -1.61 -17.58
CA ILE A 33 -2.82 -0.82 -16.45
C ILE A 33 -2.97 0.66 -16.79
N THR A 34 -3.67 1.40 -15.93
CA THR A 34 -3.70 2.86 -15.95
C THR A 34 -2.76 3.38 -14.87
N PHE A 35 -1.82 4.22 -15.28
CA PHE A 35 -0.81 4.78 -14.38
C PHE A 35 -1.19 6.21 -13.98
N HIS A 36 -1.17 6.48 -12.69
CA HIS A 36 -1.49 7.76 -12.09
C HIS A 36 -0.27 8.30 -11.34
N GLU A 37 0.13 9.52 -11.63
CA GLU A 37 1.10 10.25 -10.83
C GLU A 37 0.37 11.05 -9.77
N GLY A 38 0.71 10.82 -8.51
CA GLY A 38 0.08 11.51 -7.40
C GLY A 38 0.40 10.90 -6.04
N ASP A 39 0.01 11.63 -5.01
CA ASP A 39 0.15 11.21 -3.63
C ASP A 39 -1.06 10.36 -3.21
N ALA A 40 -0.81 9.12 -2.83
CA ALA A 40 -1.83 8.19 -2.34
C ALA A 40 -2.53 8.66 -1.04
N LEU A 41 -1.90 9.56 -0.30
CA LEU A 41 -2.48 10.15 0.91
C LEU A 41 -3.56 11.19 0.59
N VAL A 42 -3.54 11.76 -0.61
CA VAL A 42 -4.43 12.86 -0.99
C VAL A 42 -5.53 12.40 -1.92
N ALA A 43 -5.24 11.53 -2.87
CA ALA A 43 -6.21 11.14 -3.89
C ALA A 43 -5.93 9.76 -4.48
N LEU A 44 -6.80 8.81 -4.18
CA LEU A 44 -6.93 7.63 -5.02
C LEU A 44 -7.61 8.03 -6.35
N PRO A 45 -7.27 7.36 -7.47
CA PRO A 45 -7.92 7.61 -8.75
C PRO A 45 -9.44 7.60 -8.64
N SER A 46 -10.12 8.57 -9.27
CA SER A 46 -11.59 8.65 -9.27
C SER A 46 -12.25 7.59 -10.17
N ALA A 47 -11.60 6.45 -10.35
CA ALA A 47 -12.02 5.36 -11.24
C ALA A 47 -13.18 4.49 -10.71
N GLY A 48 -13.85 4.90 -9.64
CA GLY A 48 -14.94 4.13 -9.03
C GLY A 48 -14.48 3.33 -7.80
N LEU A 49 -15.15 2.21 -7.54
CA LEU A 49 -14.83 1.30 -6.45
C LEU A 49 -13.94 0.17 -6.94
N PHE A 50 -13.06 -0.31 -6.07
CA PHE A 50 -12.09 -1.37 -6.33
C PHE A 50 -12.48 -2.69 -5.67
N ASP A 51 -12.21 -3.80 -6.36
CA ASP A 51 -12.30 -5.14 -5.77
C ASP A 51 -11.13 -5.41 -4.83
N VAL A 52 -9.95 -4.87 -5.16
CA VAL A 52 -8.74 -4.99 -4.34
C VAL A 52 -7.97 -3.68 -4.38
N ILE A 53 -7.54 -3.23 -3.20
CA ILE A 53 -6.54 -2.18 -3.03
C ILE A 53 -5.36 -2.81 -2.29
N ALA A 54 -4.15 -2.72 -2.87
CA ALA A 54 -2.94 -3.20 -2.24
C ALA A 54 -1.92 -2.06 -2.15
N SER A 55 -1.25 -1.93 -1.01
CA SER A 55 -0.21 -0.93 -0.79
C SER A 55 0.91 -1.49 0.07
N ASN A 56 2.14 -1.13 -0.31
CA ASN A 56 3.34 -1.23 0.53
C ASN A 56 3.83 0.21 0.78
N PRO A 57 3.27 0.92 1.77
CA PRO A 57 3.64 2.30 2.04
C PRO A 57 4.95 2.36 2.82
N PRO A 58 5.64 3.52 2.87
CA PRO A 58 6.74 3.74 3.78
C PRO A 58 6.31 3.52 5.24
N TYR A 59 7.07 2.71 5.97
CA TYR A 59 6.72 2.30 7.35
C TYR A 59 7.87 2.41 8.35
N ILE A 60 9.05 2.89 7.94
CA ILE A 60 10.20 2.99 8.83
C ILE A 60 10.10 4.29 9.63
N PRO A 61 10.15 4.25 10.97
CA PRO A 61 10.21 5.45 11.77
C PRO A 61 11.39 6.35 11.35
N SER A 62 11.15 7.66 11.21
CA SER A 62 12.16 8.62 10.74
C SER A 62 13.49 8.54 11.51
N SER A 63 13.42 8.26 12.83
CA SER A 63 14.58 8.12 13.70
C SER A 63 15.44 6.88 13.41
N GLN A 64 14.90 5.88 12.72
CA GLN A 64 15.58 4.61 12.42
C GLN A 64 16.25 4.58 11.05
N ILE A 65 15.93 5.53 10.16
CA ILE A 65 16.42 5.54 8.78
C ILE A 65 17.95 5.56 8.71
N GLU A 66 18.59 6.38 9.55
CA GLU A 66 20.05 6.50 9.58
C GLU A 66 20.76 5.22 10.09
N SER A 67 20.04 4.33 10.76
CA SER A 67 20.55 3.05 11.26
C SER A 67 20.33 1.87 10.31
N LEU A 68 19.69 2.10 9.16
CA LEU A 68 19.46 1.06 8.15
C LEU A 68 20.77 0.59 7.52
N GLN A 69 20.73 -0.59 6.95
CA GLN A 69 21.83 -1.10 6.12
C GLN A 69 22.12 -0.12 4.98
N ILE A 70 23.41 0.05 4.65
CA ILE A 70 23.88 1.03 3.67
C ILE A 70 23.18 0.84 2.32
N GLU A 71 22.94 -0.40 1.92
CA GLU A 71 22.29 -0.77 0.67
C GLU A 71 20.86 -0.22 0.57
N VAL A 72 20.13 -0.19 1.67
CA VAL A 72 18.77 0.36 1.73
C VAL A 72 18.83 1.87 1.89
N ARG A 73 19.62 2.35 2.87
CA ARG A 73 19.70 3.77 3.22
C ARG A 73 20.16 4.65 2.06
N ASP A 74 21.19 4.20 1.30
CA ASP A 74 21.87 5.01 0.29
C ASP A 74 21.33 4.79 -1.14
N HIS A 75 20.55 3.72 -1.37
CA HIS A 75 20.03 3.38 -2.70
C HIS A 75 18.53 3.55 -2.83
N ASP A 76 17.75 3.37 -1.75
CA ASP A 76 16.31 3.60 -1.80
C ASP A 76 15.98 5.08 -1.50
N PRO A 77 15.07 5.68 -2.26
CA PRO A 77 14.64 7.05 -1.98
C PRO A 77 14.09 7.15 -0.54
N ARG A 78 14.54 8.15 0.23
CA ARG A 78 14.06 8.37 1.59
C ARG A 78 12.53 8.43 1.66
N LEU A 79 11.90 9.02 0.64
CA LEU A 79 10.44 9.11 0.52
C LEU A 79 9.74 7.73 0.45
N ALA A 80 10.44 6.69 0.02
CA ALA A 80 9.94 5.32 -0.03
C ALA A 80 10.15 4.55 1.29
N LEU A 81 10.90 5.11 2.23
CA LEU A 81 11.26 4.48 3.50
C LEU A 81 10.58 5.14 4.70
N ASP A 82 10.50 6.48 4.70
CA ASP A 82 10.11 7.29 5.84
C ASP A 82 8.60 7.26 6.12
N GLY A 83 8.20 6.49 7.11
CA GLY A 83 6.82 6.35 7.57
C GLY A 83 6.40 7.38 8.63
N GLY A 84 7.22 8.41 8.87
CA GLY A 84 6.97 9.45 9.89
C GLY A 84 7.52 9.08 11.26
N ALA A 85 7.07 9.80 12.29
CA ALA A 85 7.63 9.72 13.62
C ALA A 85 7.60 8.30 14.23
N ASP A 86 6.55 7.55 13.99
CA ASP A 86 6.33 6.19 14.51
C ASP A 86 6.16 5.12 13.41
N GLY A 87 6.34 5.50 12.14
CA GLY A 87 6.19 4.61 11.00
C GLY A 87 4.74 4.33 10.59
N LEU A 88 3.76 5.02 11.17
CA LEU A 88 2.33 4.76 10.94
C LEU A 88 1.61 5.89 10.21
N GLU A 89 2.29 6.94 9.78
CA GLU A 89 1.67 8.14 9.19
C GLU A 89 0.86 7.80 7.93
N PHE A 90 1.41 6.99 7.04
CA PHE A 90 0.72 6.55 5.82
C PHE A 90 -0.52 5.71 6.13
N TYR A 91 -0.43 4.80 7.10
CA TYR A 91 -1.57 3.95 7.46
C TYR A 91 -2.74 4.75 8.03
N ARG A 92 -2.49 5.81 8.80
CA ARG A 92 -3.54 6.72 9.32
C ARG A 92 -4.33 7.36 8.19
N SER A 93 -3.65 7.80 7.12
CA SER A 93 -4.29 8.40 5.96
C SER A 93 -4.92 7.35 5.05
N LEU A 94 -4.20 6.25 4.74
CA LEU A 94 -4.67 5.24 3.81
C LEU A 94 -5.91 4.48 4.31
N ALA A 95 -5.99 4.16 5.61
CA ALA A 95 -7.08 3.36 6.15
C ALA A 95 -8.45 3.92 5.79
N GLY A 96 -8.71 5.20 6.09
CA GLY A 96 -9.99 5.81 5.78
C GLY A 96 -10.26 5.97 4.28
N HIS A 97 -9.27 6.44 3.52
CA HIS A 97 -9.41 6.66 2.08
C HIS A 97 -9.62 5.36 1.31
N CYS A 98 -8.86 4.29 1.64
CA CYS A 98 -8.96 3.02 0.94
C CYS A 98 -10.28 2.31 1.22
N LEU A 99 -10.73 2.28 2.48
CA LEU A 99 -11.97 1.60 2.86
C LEU A 99 -13.18 2.19 2.13
N GLN A 100 -13.25 3.51 1.96
CA GLN A 100 -14.33 4.19 1.23
C GLN A 100 -14.31 3.90 -0.28
N ARG A 101 -13.23 3.36 -0.80
CA ARG A 101 -13.06 3.06 -2.23
C ARG A 101 -13.14 1.56 -2.53
N LEU A 102 -13.41 0.73 -1.56
CA LEU A 102 -13.67 -0.70 -1.76
C LEU A 102 -15.12 -0.95 -2.16
N ARG A 103 -15.32 -1.93 -3.03
CA ARG A 103 -16.62 -2.57 -3.23
C ARG A 103 -17.07 -3.28 -1.96
N PRO A 104 -18.36 -3.64 -1.80
CA PRO A 104 -18.86 -4.33 -0.62
C PRO A 104 -18.07 -5.58 -0.23
N ASP A 105 -17.62 -6.37 -1.22
CA ASP A 105 -16.79 -7.57 -1.01
C ASP A 105 -15.30 -7.34 -1.27
N GLY A 106 -14.89 -6.08 -1.41
CA GLY A 106 -13.53 -5.68 -1.71
C GLY A 106 -12.55 -5.95 -0.57
N ARG A 107 -11.27 -6.03 -0.91
CA ARG A 107 -10.19 -6.30 0.04
C ARG A 107 -9.14 -5.19 0.01
N LEU A 108 -8.71 -4.77 1.19
CA LEU A 108 -7.55 -3.93 1.41
C LEU A 108 -6.40 -4.81 1.91
N LEU A 109 -5.27 -4.76 1.25
CA LEU A 109 -4.05 -5.45 1.64
C LEU A 109 -2.97 -4.40 1.93
N LEU A 110 -2.50 -4.33 3.16
CA LEU A 110 -1.43 -3.42 3.57
C LEU A 110 -0.22 -4.22 4.02
N GLU A 111 0.92 -4.02 3.35
CA GLU A 111 2.20 -4.49 3.88
C GLU A 111 2.58 -3.64 5.09
N VAL A 112 3.17 -4.28 6.12
CA VAL A 112 3.53 -3.64 7.38
C VAL A 112 4.95 -4.00 7.81
N GLY A 113 5.57 -3.08 8.53
CA GLY A 113 6.83 -3.32 9.20
C GLY A 113 6.69 -4.33 10.35
N ASP A 114 7.83 -4.89 10.78
CA ASP A 114 7.86 -5.81 11.92
C ASP A 114 7.27 -5.16 13.18
N GLY A 115 6.34 -5.87 13.82
CA GLY A 115 5.63 -5.42 15.02
C GLY A 115 4.55 -4.35 14.79
N GLN A 116 4.25 -3.93 13.56
CA GLN A 116 3.25 -2.90 13.27
C GLN A 116 1.84 -3.44 12.99
N ALA A 117 1.69 -4.74 12.74
CA ALA A 117 0.42 -5.32 12.27
C ALA A 117 -0.77 -4.99 13.18
N GLN A 118 -0.59 -5.08 14.50
CA GLN A 118 -1.65 -4.79 15.46
C GLN A 118 -2.05 -3.31 15.45
N ALA A 119 -1.09 -2.39 15.40
CA ALA A 119 -1.37 -0.96 15.35
C ALA A 119 -2.10 -0.57 14.05
N VAL A 120 -1.71 -1.18 12.91
CA VAL A 120 -2.42 -0.97 11.63
C VAL A 120 -3.82 -1.55 11.66
N ALA A 121 -4.02 -2.72 12.29
CA ALA A 121 -5.34 -3.31 12.50
C ALA A 121 -6.26 -2.39 13.30
N GLU A 122 -5.76 -1.78 14.37
CA GLU A 122 -6.51 -0.81 15.18
C GLU A 122 -6.90 0.45 14.38
N LEU A 123 -6.00 0.95 13.52
CA LEU A 123 -6.31 2.07 12.62
C LEU A 123 -7.42 1.72 11.62
N ILE A 124 -7.42 0.51 11.07
CA ILE A 124 -8.48 0.03 10.18
C ILE A 124 -9.82 -0.02 10.91
N LEU A 125 -9.87 -0.60 12.12
CA LEU A 125 -11.07 -0.67 12.94
C LEU A 125 -11.61 0.72 13.29
N ALA A 126 -10.72 1.63 13.69
CA ALA A 126 -11.09 3.01 14.03
C ALA A 126 -11.68 3.80 12.84
N ASN A 127 -11.39 3.39 11.60
CA ASN A 127 -11.92 3.99 10.37
C ASN A 127 -13.13 3.24 9.79
N GLY A 128 -13.77 2.36 10.56
CA GLY A 128 -14.96 1.64 10.12
C GLY A 128 -14.67 0.48 9.18
N GLY A 129 -13.47 -0.08 9.25
CA GLY A 129 -13.12 -1.31 8.56
C GLY A 129 -13.21 -2.53 9.47
N ARG A 130 -13.05 -3.70 8.88
CA ARG A 130 -12.95 -4.99 9.56
C ARG A 130 -11.67 -5.70 9.15
N VAL A 131 -10.85 -6.08 10.11
CA VAL A 131 -9.67 -6.92 9.85
C VAL A 131 -10.14 -8.36 9.65
N LEU A 132 -9.73 -8.96 8.55
CA LEU A 132 -10.08 -10.31 8.16
C LEU A 132 -8.99 -11.30 8.54
N GLU A 133 -7.73 -10.91 8.29
CA GLU A 133 -6.58 -11.78 8.48
C GLU A 133 -5.30 -10.96 8.62
N ILE A 134 -4.34 -11.49 9.35
CA ILE A 134 -2.96 -11.00 9.37
C ILE A 134 -2.08 -12.15 8.91
N LEU A 135 -1.35 -11.93 7.81
CA LEU A 135 -0.54 -12.96 7.16
C LEU A 135 0.94 -12.75 7.46
N PRO A 136 1.65 -13.79 7.88
CA PRO A 136 3.10 -13.74 8.05
C PRO A 136 3.84 -13.94 6.72
N ASP A 137 5.10 -13.51 6.71
CA ASP A 137 6.07 -13.87 5.67
C ASP A 137 6.65 -15.29 5.89
N LEU A 138 7.61 -15.68 5.03
CA LEU A 138 8.28 -16.98 5.12
C LEU A 138 9.11 -17.16 6.38
N ASN A 139 9.41 -16.10 7.12
CA ASN A 139 10.12 -16.11 8.39
C ASN A 139 9.16 -16.08 9.60
N ASN A 140 7.86 -16.19 9.34
CA ASN A 140 6.82 -16.15 10.38
C ASN A 140 6.65 -14.77 11.05
N ILE A 141 7.05 -13.69 10.35
CA ILE A 141 6.87 -12.31 10.79
C ILE A 141 5.61 -11.77 10.12
N GLU A 142 4.70 -11.19 10.89
CA GLU A 142 3.48 -10.56 10.37
C GLU A 142 3.82 -9.45 9.37
N ARG A 143 3.31 -9.57 8.13
CA ARG A 143 3.68 -8.69 7.02
C ARG A 143 2.52 -8.11 6.26
N ILE A 144 1.35 -8.73 6.28
CA ILE A 144 0.21 -8.24 5.51
C ILE A 144 -1.02 -8.21 6.41
N VAL A 145 -1.64 -7.04 6.52
CA VAL A 145 -2.97 -6.89 7.11
C VAL A 145 -4.00 -6.90 5.99
N VAL A 146 -4.93 -7.87 6.04
CA VAL A 146 -6.04 -7.99 5.11
C VAL A 146 -7.30 -7.48 5.78
N ALA A 147 -7.99 -6.54 5.12
CA ALA A 147 -9.18 -5.91 5.66
C ALA A 147 -10.29 -5.75 4.62
N SER A 148 -11.49 -5.40 5.05
CA SER A 148 -12.62 -4.97 4.23
C SER A 148 -13.29 -3.75 4.84
N ALA A 149 -14.12 -3.05 4.06
CA ALA A 149 -15.06 -2.11 4.64
C ALA A 149 -16.08 -2.87 5.52
N ASP A 150 -16.51 -2.25 6.62
CA ASP A 150 -17.65 -2.76 7.38
C ASP A 150 -18.93 -2.23 6.74
N ASN A 151 -19.70 -3.13 6.12
CA ASN A 151 -20.94 -2.82 5.40
C ASN A 151 -22.18 -3.11 6.29
N SER A 152 -22.02 -3.00 7.63
CA SER A 152 -23.11 -3.22 8.59
C SER A 152 -24.15 -2.12 8.55
#